data_e892b2fe1d16711d7a7435942208d573
#
_entry.id   e892b2fe1d16711d7a7435942208d573
#
_cell.length_a   1.000
_cell.length_b   1.000
_cell.length_c   1.000
_cell.angle_alpha   90.00
_cell.angle_beta   90.00
_cell.angle_gamma   90.00
#
_symmetry.space_group_name_H-M   'P 1'
#
loop_
_entity.id
_entity.type
_entity.pdbx_description
1 polymer ?
#
loop_
_entity_poly.entity_id
_entity_poly.type
_entity_poly.pdbx_seq_one_letter_code
_entity_poly.pdbx_strand_id
1 'polypeptide(L)'
;GKGVTDEFLEAILCDDKALCIAEGDAVLCWNFRTDRCRQITQALCFGIADEGLVLESIDTNYVTMTRYDVSFDTIPVLFAKENIENTLGEAIASAGLTQLRMAETEKYPHVTYFFNGGRETPFDGEERCVIPSPKVATYDLQPEMSAYELTSEAKQRIKEDKPDFLCLNFANPDMVCLLYTSPSPRDVHL
;
A
#
# COMPACT_ATOMS: atom_id res chain seq x y z
N GLY A 1 14.54 6.60 25.56
CA GLY A 1 13.55 7.07 24.61
C GLY A 1 12.21 7.32 25.28
N LYS A 2 11.40 8.20 24.73
CA LYS A 2 10.10 8.59 25.30
C LYS A 2 8.97 7.56 25.06
N GLY A 3 9.27 6.32 24.62
CA GLY A 3 8.26 5.31 24.33
C GLY A 3 7.39 5.64 23.08
N VAL A 4 7.82 6.58 22.27
CA VAL A 4 7.16 6.92 20.98
C VAL A 4 7.69 5.97 19.93
N THR A 5 6.79 5.27 19.23
CA THR A 5 7.14 4.39 18.11
C THR A 5 7.38 5.22 16.84
N ASP A 6 8.07 4.65 15.87
CA ASP A 6 8.46 5.33 14.62
C ASP A 6 7.27 6.00 13.89
N GLU A 7 6.10 5.41 14.00
CA GLU A 7 4.86 5.90 13.35
C GLU A 7 4.37 7.24 13.92
N PHE A 8 4.75 7.55 15.17
CA PHE A 8 4.32 8.76 15.89
C PHE A 8 5.47 9.74 16.14
N LEU A 9 6.61 9.54 15.50
CA LEU A 9 7.72 10.49 15.57
C LEU A 9 7.35 11.80 14.89
N GLU A 10 7.47 12.89 15.63
CA GLU A 10 7.42 14.23 15.06
C GLU A 10 8.67 14.51 14.22
N ALA A 11 8.57 15.43 13.26
CA ALA A 11 9.70 15.85 12.45
C ALA A 11 10.84 16.40 13.35
N ILE A 12 12.03 15.85 13.17
CA ILE A 12 13.21 16.22 13.94
C ILE A 12 14.25 16.86 13.01
N LEU A 13 14.59 18.12 13.29
CA LEU A 13 15.73 18.76 12.66
C LEU A 13 17.00 18.37 13.45
N CYS A 14 17.93 17.70 12.79
CA CYS A 14 19.16 17.22 13.43
C CYS A 14 20.22 18.32 13.61
N ASP A 15 20.11 19.41 12.89
CA ASP A 15 21.01 20.58 12.95
C ASP A 15 20.24 21.84 12.56
N ASP A 16 20.49 22.95 13.28
CA ASP A 16 19.93 24.27 12.94
C ASP A 16 20.42 24.81 11.59
N LYS A 17 21.49 24.22 11.06
CA LYS A 17 22.05 24.46 9.72
C LYS A 17 21.79 23.30 8.77
N ALA A 18 20.73 22.52 9.02
CA ALA A 18 20.37 21.38 8.19
C ALA A 18 20.46 21.78 6.71
N LEU A 19 21.16 20.98 5.94
CA LEU A 19 21.17 21.11 4.49
C LEU A 19 19.76 20.77 4.01
N CYS A 20 19.00 21.79 3.65
CA CYS A 20 17.68 21.64 3.06
C CYS A 20 17.84 21.39 1.56
N ILE A 21 16.89 20.69 0.96
CA ILE A 21 16.77 20.61 -0.48
C ILE A 21 16.54 22.02 -1.01
N ALA A 22 17.37 22.43 -1.97
CA ALA A 22 17.34 23.74 -2.59
C ALA A 22 16.99 23.64 -4.08
N GLU A 23 16.63 24.79 -4.66
CA GLU A 23 16.38 24.91 -6.08
C GLU A 23 17.59 24.44 -6.90
N GLY A 24 17.35 23.64 -7.93
CA GLY A 24 18.37 23.07 -8.80
C GLY A 24 19.05 21.80 -8.28
N ASP A 25 18.77 21.38 -7.04
CA ASP A 25 19.33 20.14 -6.50
C ASP A 25 18.84 18.92 -7.28
N ALA A 26 19.68 17.87 -7.31
CA ALA A 26 19.30 16.56 -7.82
C ALA A 26 18.75 15.71 -6.67
N VAL A 27 17.50 15.27 -6.79
CA VAL A 27 16.82 14.47 -5.77
C VAL A 27 16.43 13.13 -6.38
N LEU A 28 16.95 12.04 -5.81
CA LEU A 28 16.59 10.69 -6.21
C LEU A 28 15.74 10.02 -5.12
N CYS A 29 14.48 9.76 -5.43
CA CYS A 29 13.62 8.96 -4.56
C CYS A 29 13.85 7.46 -4.84
N TRP A 30 14.76 6.86 -4.07
CA TRP A 30 15.19 5.48 -4.23
C TRP A 30 14.29 4.51 -3.45
N ASN A 31 13.05 4.35 -3.91
CA ASN A 31 12.09 3.44 -3.32
C ASN A 31 11.16 2.89 -4.40
N PHE A 32 10.91 1.58 -4.39
CA PHE A 32 9.98 0.95 -5.33
C PHE A 32 8.53 0.94 -4.84
N ARG A 33 8.27 1.11 -3.53
CA ARG A 33 6.91 1.26 -2.99
C ARG A 33 6.34 2.62 -3.37
N THR A 34 5.09 2.63 -3.79
CA THR A 34 4.47 3.82 -4.39
C THR A 34 3.68 4.68 -3.42
N ASP A 35 3.11 4.10 -2.38
CA ASP A 35 2.15 4.73 -1.47
C ASP A 35 2.69 6.01 -0.79
N ARG A 36 3.64 5.87 0.14
CA ARG A 36 4.26 7.01 0.85
C ARG A 36 5.12 7.88 -0.07
N CYS A 37 5.73 7.28 -1.10
CA CYS A 37 6.53 8.02 -2.08
C CYS A 37 5.67 8.96 -2.95
N ARG A 38 4.40 8.64 -3.17
CA ARG A 38 3.47 9.54 -3.82
C ARG A 38 3.29 10.84 -3.03
N GLN A 39 3.07 10.73 -1.72
CA GLN A 39 2.88 11.89 -0.84
C GLN A 39 4.11 12.82 -0.84
N ILE A 40 5.31 12.26 -0.63
CA ILE A 40 6.53 13.08 -0.61
C ILE A 40 6.81 13.72 -1.96
N THR A 41 6.52 13.02 -3.07
CA THR A 41 6.66 13.56 -4.42
C THR A 41 5.68 14.71 -4.65
N GLN A 42 4.43 14.58 -4.22
CA GLN A 42 3.44 15.65 -4.29
C GLN A 42 3.88 16.88 -3.50
N ALA A 43 4.41 16.68 -2.30
CA ALA A 43 4.88 17.78 -1.46
C ALA A 43 6.05 18.53 -2.08
N LEU A 44 7.06 17.82 -2.57
CA LEU A 44 8.29 18.43 -3.10
C LEU A 44 8.10 19.04 -4.49
N CYS A 45 7.42 18.34 -5.40
CA CYS A 45 7.34 18.74 -6.80
C CYS A 45 6.13 19.62 -7.12
N PHE A 46 5.04 19.44 -6.40
CA PHE A 46 3.77 20.13 -6.71
C PHE A 46 3.27 21.04 -5.57
N GLY A 47 3.97 21.09 -4.45
CA GLY A 47 3.56 21.90 -3.29
C GLY A 47 2.24 21.45 -2.66
N ILE A 48 1.86 20.18 -2.83
CA ILE A 48 0.61 19.61 -2.31
C ILE A 48 0.95 18.67 -1.16
N ALA A 49 0.39 18.92 0.01
CA ALA A 49 0.42 18.01 1.14
C ALA A 49 -1.00 17.58 1.52
N ASP A 50 -1.12 16.49 2.27
CA ASP A 50 -2.39 16.02 2.80
C ASP A 50 -3.04 17.09 3.70
N GLU A 51 -4.37 17.02 3.86
CA GLU A 51 -5.17 17.93 4.69
C GLU A 51 -5.23 19.38 4.18
N GLY A 52 -4.89 19.61 2.90
CA GLY A 52 -4.99 20.93 2.27
C GLY A 52 -3.88 21.90 2.67
N LEU A 53 -2.79 21.40 3.28
CA LEU A 53 -1.60 22.19 3.49
C LEU A 53 -0.93 22.47 2.14
N VAL A 54 -0.82 23.74 1.77
CA VAL A 54 -0.12 24.20 0.57
C VAL A 54 1.33 24.51 0.96
N LEU A 55 2.27 23.86 0.31
CA LEU A 55 3.70 24.08 0.47
C LEU A 55 4.23 24.85 -0.74
N GLU A 56 5.36 25.51 -0.60
CA GLU A 56 6.11 25.98 -1.77
C GLU A 56 6.77 24.80 -2.46
N SER A 57 6.49 24.60 -3.73
CA SER A 57 7.19 23.61 -4.53
C SER A 57 8.64 24.06 -4.76
N ILE A 58 9.57 23.13 -4.73
CA ILE A 58 11.00 23.39 -4.97
C ILE A 58 11.33 22.87 -6.37
N ASP A 59 11.81 23.73 -7.24
CA ASP A 59 12.27 23.33 -8.57
C ASP A 59 13.57 22.54 -8.47
N THR A 60 13.46 21.23 -8.53
CA THR A 60 14.57 20.27 -8.40
C THR A 60 14.65 19.35 -9.60
N ASN A 61 15.83 18.76 -9.81
CA ASN A 61 15.99 17.63 -10.74
C ASN A 61 15.53 16.35 -10.07
N TYR A 62 14.21 16.20 -9.89
CA TYR A 62 13.60 15.09 -9.17
C TYR A 62 13.44 13.86 -10.06
N VAL A 63 13.94 12.73 -9.59
CA VAL A 63 13.84 11.43 -10.28
C VAL A 63 13.30 10.38 -9.32
N THR A 64 12.39 9.55 -9.77
CA THR A 64 11.83 8.46 -8.97
C THR A 64 12.33 7.10 -9.45
N MET A 65 12.38 6.13 -8.54
CA MET A 65 12.75 4.77 -8.90
C MET A 65 11.74 4.15 -9.86
N THR A 66 10.45 4.36 -9.61
CA THR A 66 9.35 3.90 -10.48
C THR A 66 8.25 4.96 -10.50
N ARG A 67 7.25 4.80 -11.36
CA ARG A 67 6.10 5.70 -11.42
C ARG A 67 5.20 5.52 -10.20
N TYR A 68 5.11 6.52 -9.35
CA TYR A 68 4.32 6.48 -8.12
C TYR A 68 2.85 6.84 -8.32
N ASP A 69 2.55 7.65 -9.34
CA ASP A 69 1.19 8.01 -9.71
C ASP A 69 1.09 8.22 -11.23
N VAL A 70 -0.06 7.93 -11.80
CA VAL A 70 -0.31 8.12 -13.24
C VAL A 70 -0.29 9.59 -13.64
N SER A 71 -0.63 10.49 -12.71
CA SER A 71 -0.61 11.94 -12.93
C SER A 71 0.80 12.55 -12.94
N PHE A 72 1.82 11.78 -12.51
CA PHE A 72 3.21 12.25 -12.49
C PHE A 72 3.91 11.98 -13.84
N ASP A 73 3.31 12.45 -14.91
CA ASP A 73 3.80 12.23 -16.28
C ASP A 73 5.07 13.02 -16.62
N THR A 74 5.31 14.14 -15.95
CA THR A 74 6.48 14.98 -16.12
C THR A 74 7.69 14.54 -15.30
N ILE A 75 7.52 13.65 -14.32
CA ILE A 75 8.61 13.20 -13.45
C ILE A 75 9.35 12.03 -14.10
N PRO A 76 10.68 12.16 -14.34
CA PRO A 76 11.49 11.07 -14.84
C PRO A 76 11.49 9.86 -13.90
N VAL A 77 11.44 8.66 -14.46
CA VAL A 77 11.51 7.40 -13.74
C VAL A 77 12.71 6.58 -14.20
N LEU A 78 13.40 5.91 -13.27
CA LEU A 78 14.51 5.01 -13.62
C LEU A 78 14.03 3.70 -14.22
N PHE A 79 12.96 3.15 -13.65
CA PHE A 79 12.39 1.87 -14.06
C PHE A 79 10.92 2.09 -14.40
N ALA A 80 10.59 2.08 -15.68
CA ALA A 80 9.21 2.13 -16.12
C ALA A 80 8.45 0.90 -15.61
N LYS A 81 7.18 1.10 -15.22
CA LYS A 81 6.33 -0.03 -14.84
C LYS A 81 5.99 -0.81 -16.11
N GLU A 82 6.38 -2.06 -16.12
CA GLU A 82 5.93 -3.00 -17.14
C GLU A 82 4.58 -3.59 -16.71
N ASN A 83 3.67 -3.74 -17.65
CA ASN A 83 2.44 -4.47 -17.40
C ASN A 83 2.78 -5.96 -17.27
N ILE A 84 2.41 -6.55 -16.15
CA ILE A 84 2.60 -7.99 -15.95
C ILE A 84 1.44 -8.70 -16.65
N GLU A 85 1.77 -9.45 -17.67
CA GLU A 85 0.84 -10.32 -18.41
C GLU A 85 0.85 -11.74 -17.84
N ASN A 86 -0.15 -12.53 -18.18
CA ASN A 86 -0.30 -13.91 -17.71
C ASN A 86 -0.34 -14.06 -16.19
N THR A 87 -0.97 -13.10 -15.52
CA THR A 87 -1.22 -13.22 -14.08
C THR A 87 -2.16 -14.39 -13.78
N LEU A 88 -2.15 -14.88 -12.54
CA LEU A 88 -3.07 -15.97 -12.15
C LEU A 88 -4.53 -15.58 -12.38
N GLY A 89 -4.91 -14.31 -12.08
CA GLY A 89 -6.26 -13.81 -12.33
C GLY A 89 -6.66 -13.86 -13.81
N GLU A 90 -5.73 -13.51 -14.69
CA GLU A 90 -5.93 -13.57 -16.15
C GLU A 90 -6.04 -15.02 -16.64
N ALA A 91 -5.21 -15.93 -16.13
CA ALA A 91 -5.27 -17.34 -16.49
C ALA A 91 -6.60 -18.00 -16.08
N ILE A 92 -7.11 -17.67 -14.87
CA ILE A 92 -8.42 -18.15 -14.39
C ILE A 92 -9.54 -17.62 -15.29
N ALA A 93 -9.54 -16.32 -15.60
CA ALA A 93 -10.52 -15.71 -16.50
C ALA A 93 -10.48 -16.32 -17.90
N SER A 94 -9.28 -16.53 -18.46
CA SER A 94 -9.08 -17.15 -19.77
C SER A 94 -9.58 -18.60 -19.84
N ALA A 95 -9.57 -19.30 -18.70
CA ALA A 95 -10.16 -20.64 -18.57
C ALA A 95 -11.69 -20.62 -18.41
N GLY A 96 -12.32 -19.44 -18.36
CA GLY A 96 -13.76 -19.29 -18.13
C GLY A 96 -14.20 -19.65 -16.71
N LEU A 97 -13.28 -19.61 -15.75
CA LEU A 97 -13.51 -19.94 -14.35
C LEU A 97 -13.84 -18.68 -13.54
N THR A 98 -14.58 -18.89 -12.46
CA THR A 98 -14.97 -17.83 -11.52
C THR A 98 -13.92 -17.65 -10.42
N GLN A 99 -13.75 -16.41 -9.97
CA GLN A 99 -12.78 -16.09 -8.93
C GLN A 99 -13.33 -15.03 -7.96
N LEU A 100 -13.10 -15.23 -6.67
CA LEU A 100 -13.51 -14.33 -5.61
C LEU A 100 -12.28 -13.78 -4.88
N ARG A 101 -12.21 -12.44 -4.75
CA ARG A 101 -11.17 -11.72 -4.00
C ARG A 101 -11.77 -11.18 -2.73
N MET A 102 -11.20 -11.56 -1.59
CA MET A 102 -11.73 -11.14 -0.28
C MET A 102 -10.63 -10.65 0.64
N ALA A 103 -10.86 -9.51 1.24
CA ALA A 103 -10.03 -8.97 2.31
C ALA A 103 -10.81 -7.90 3.09
N GLU A 104 -10.28 -7.48 4.21
CA GLU A 104 -10.69 -6.23 4.82
C GLU A 104 -9.97 -5.03 4.19
N THR A 105 -10.43 -3.81 4.47
CA THR A 105 -10.00 -2.56 3.79
C THR A 105 -8.49 -2.44 3.65
N GLU A 106 -7.74 -2.71 4.73
CA GLU A 106 -6.28 -2.56 4.75
C GLU A 106 -5.53 -3.49 3.78
N LYS A 107 -6.13 -4.62 3.45
CA LYS A 107 -5.50 -5.64 2.58
C LYS A 107 -6.23 -5.83 1.25
N TYR A 108 -7.26 -5.04 0.98
CA TYR A 108 -8.00 -5.13 -0.27
C TYR A 108 -7.13 -4.91 -1.53
N PRO A 109 -6.24 -3.90 -1.57
CA PRO A 109 -5.35 -3.73 -2.72
C PRO A 109 -4.42 -4.93 -2.96
N HIS A 110 -4.07 -5.69 -1.92
CA HIS A 110 -3.17 -6.83 -2.03
C HIS A 110 -3.82 -8.01 -2.76
N VAL A 111 -5.12 -8.23 -2.59
CA VAL A 111 -5.86 -9.31 -3.27
C VAL A 111 -6.49 -8.88 -4.59
N THR A 112 -6.41 -7.60 -4.94
CA THR A 112 -6.95 -7.02 -6.17
C THR A 112 -5.85 -6.42 -7.04
N TYR A 113 -5.54 -5.16 -6.86
CA TYR A 113 -4.59 -4.42 -7.68
C TYR A 113 -3.21 -5.10 -7.79
N PHE A 114 -2.59 -5.43 -6.65
CA PHE A 114 -1.25 -6.05 -6.66
C PHE A 114 -1.31 -7.49 -7.18
N PHE A 115 -2.31 -8.26 -6.79
CA PHE A 115 -2.48 -9.63 -7.27
C PHE A 115 -2.72 -9.69 -8.79
N ASN A 116 -3.38 -8.69 -9.34
CA ASN A 116 -3.67 -8.55 -10.76
C ASN A 116 -2.54 -7.83 -11.55
N GLY A 117 -1.33 -7.77 -10.98
CA GLY A 117 -0.17 -7.18 -11.67
C GLY A 117 -0.25 -5.66 -11.88
N GLY A 118 -1.04 -4.97 -11.04
CA GLY A 118 -1.25 -3.53 -11.10
C GLY A 118 -2.44 -3.11 -11.98
N ARG A 119 -3.34 -4.04 -12.28
CA ARG A 119 -4.60 -3.77 -12.98
C ARG A 119 -5.71 -3.48 -11.97
N GLU A 120 -6.38 -2.33 -12.12
CA GLU A 120 -7.52 -1.95 -11.28
C GLU A 120 -8.82 -2.66 -11.71
N THR A 121 -9.03 -2.79 -13.02
CA THR A 121 -10.24 -3.38 -13.57
C THR A 121 -10.28 -4.89 -13.28
N PRO A 122 -11.35 -5.42 -12.72
CA PRO A 122 -11.52 -6.86 -12.54
C PRO A 122 -11.37 -7.63 -13.85
N PHE A 123 -10.94 -8.87 -13.78
CA PHE A 123 -11.01 -9.81 -14.89
C PHE A 123 -12.44 -10.36 -15.04
N ASP A 124 -12.73 -10.95 -16.18
CA ASP A 124 -14.00 -11.64 -16.39
C ASP A 124 -14.14 -12.77 -15.35
N GLY A 125 -15.31 -12.88 -14.73
CA GLY A 125 -15.56 -13.83 -13.64
C GLY A 125 -14.88 -13.47 -12.30
N GLU A 126 -14.25 -12.29 -12.17
CA GLU A 126 -13.67 -11.82 -10.91
C GLU A 126 -14.70 -11.01 -10.12
N GLU A 127 -15.06 -11.52 -8.96
CA GLU A 127 -15.83 -10.80 -7.95
C GLU A 127 -14.95 -10.34 -6.80
N ARG A 128 -15.30 -9.21 -6.19
CA ARG A 128 -14.56 -8.59 -5.10
C ARG A 128 -15.48 -8.34 -3.92
N CYS A 129 -15.04 -8.79 -2.74
CA CYS A 129 -15.73 -8.55 -1.48
C CYS A 129 -14.77 -7.91 -0.49
N VAL A 130 -15.10 -6.70 -0.04
CA VAL A 130 -14.34 -5.97 0.97
C VAL A 130 -15.14 -5.84 2.25
N ILE A 131 -14.53 -6.23 3.36
CA ILE A 131 -15.07 -6.00 4.70
C ILE A 131 -14.37 -4.77 5.29
N PRO A 132 -15.12 -3.81 5.86
CA PRO A 132 -14.49 -2.65 6.49
C PRO A 132 -13.56 -3.06 7.63
N SER A 133 -12.34 -2.52 7.65
CA SER A 133 -11.45 -2.65 8.81
C SER A 133 -11.99 -1.85 10.01
N PRO A 134 -11.70 -2.25 11.25
CA PRO A 134 -12.17 -1.55 12.44
C PRO A 134 -11.60 -0.14 12.52
N LYS A 135 -12.43 0.81 12.98
CA LYS A 135 -12.05 2.22 13.16
C LYS A 135 -11.45 2.42 14.56
N VAL A 136 -10.23 1.97 14.74
CA VAL A 136 -9.45 2.13 15.98
C VAL A 136 -8.19 2.96 15.71
N ALA A 137 -7.62 3.55 16.75
CA ALA A 137 -6.41 4.37 16.60
C ALA A 137 -5.21 3.54 16.13
N THR A 138 -5.06 2.34 16.69
CA THR A 138 -4.05 1.35 16.32
C THR A 138 -4.65 -0.05 16.42
N TYR A 139 -4.25 -0.98 15.56
CA TYR A 139 -4.87 -2.30 15.45
C TYR A 139 -4.54 -3.26 16.60
N ASP A 140 -3.55 -2.95 17.42
CA ASP A 140 -3.30 -3.67 18.68
C ASP A 140 -4.42 -3.52 19.71
N LEU A 141 -5.25 -2.47 19.57
CA LEU A 141 -6.45 -2.27 20.38
C LEU A 141 -7.61 -3.21 20.01
N GLN A 142 -7.58 -3.75 18.79
CA GLN A 142 -8.53 -4.75 18.29
C GLN A 142 -7.78 -5.75 17.40
N PRO A 143 -6.99 -6.66 17.98
CA PRO A 143 -6.04 -7.49 17.25
C PRO A 143 -6.69 -8.51 16.30
N GLU A 144 -7.92 -8.89 16.52
CA GLU A 144 -8.69 -9.72 15.58
C GLU A 144 -9.08 -8.96 14.31
N MET A 145 -9.05 -7.62 14.36
CA MET A 145 -9.50 -6.76 13.26
C MET A 145 -10.89 -7.21 12.77
N SER A 146 -11.08 -7.43 11.48
CA SER A 146 -12.35 -7.93 10.91
C SER A 146 -12.29 -9.40 10.50
N ALA A 147 -11.42 -10.20 11.14
CA ALA A 147 -11.21 -11.59 10.76
C ALA A 147 -12.46 -12.47 10.95
N TYR A 148 -13.29 -12.21 11.95
CA TYR A 148 -14.52 -12.99 12.20
C TYR A 148 -15.58 -12.72 11.14
N GLU A 149 -15.82 -11.47 10.81
CA GLU A 149 -16.76 -11.04 9.78
C GLU A 149 -16.30 -11.56 8.41
N LEU A 150 -15.01 -11.39 8.08
CA LEU A 150 -14.43 -11.88 6.86
C LEU A 150 -14.55 -13.41 6.74
N THR A 151 -14.34 -14.14 7.84
CA THR A 151 -14.52 -15.59 7.87
C THR A 151 -15.98 -16.00 7.65
N SER A 152 -16.92 -15.28 8.27
CA SER A 152 -18.35 -15.56 8.14
C SER A 152 -18.80 -15.35 6.69
N GLU A 153 -18.44 -14.22 6.10
CA GLU A 153 -18.76 -13.90 4.72
C GLU A 153 -18.11 -14.90 3.75
N ALA A 154 -16.85 -15.25 3.95
CA ALA A 154 -16.15 -16.23 3.11
C ALA A 154 -16.86 -17.60 3.14
N LYS A 155 -17.28 -18.08 4.31
CA LYS A 155 -18.02 -19.32 4.44
C LYS A 155 -19.38 -19.28 3.70
N GLN A 156 -20.05 -18.14 3.74
CA GLN A 156 -21.31 -17.95 3.02
C GLN A 156 -21.08 -17.98 1.52
N ARG A 157 -20.14 -17.16 1.02
CA ARG A 157 -19.82 -17.05 -0.41
C ARG A 157 -19.34 -18.37 -1.01
N ILE A 158 -18.50 -19.12 -0.29
CA ILE A 158 -18.08 -20.46 -0.74
C ILE A 158 -19.27 -21.42 -0.92
N LYS A 159 -20.27 -21.35 -0.04
CA LYS A 159 -21.43 -22.24 -0.10
C LYS A 159 -22.44 -21.83 -1.19
N GLU A 160 -22.68 -20.54 -1.33
CA GLU A 160 -23.70 -19.99 -2.22
C GLU A 160 -23.18 -19.83 -3.64
N ASP A 161 -22.04 -19.17 -3.82
CA ASP A 161 -21.51 -18.80 -5.13
C ASP A 161 -20.56 -19.87 -5.72
N LYS A 162 -19.94 -20.67 -4.85
CA LYS A 162 -19.01 -21.76 -5.22
C LYS A 162 -17.95 -21.31 -6.23
N PRO A 163 -17.18 -20.26 -5.93
CA PRO A 163 -16.14 -19.81 -6.83
C PRO A 163 -15.11 -20.91 -7.09
N ASP A 164 -14.60 -20.99 -8.32
CA ASP A 164 -13.57 -21.96 -8.68
C ASP A 164 -12.22 -21.60 -8.03
N PHE A 165 -11.99 -20.30 -7.77
CA PHE A 165 -10.81 -19.81 -7.06
C PHE A 165 -11.18 -18.74 -6.03
N LEU A 166 -10.59 -18.84 -4.83
CA LEU A 166 -10.72 -17.85 -3.77
C LEU A 166 -9.33 -17.33 -3.37
N CYS A 167 -9.15 -16.02 -3.45
CA CYS A 167 -8.02 -15.32 -2.85
C CYS A 167 -8.52 -14.53 -1.63
N LEU A 168 -8.15 -15.00 -0.44
CA LEU A 168 -8.54 -14.43 0.84
C LEU A 168 -7.31 -13.97 1.62
N ASN A 169 -7.33 -12.74 2.13
CA ASN A 169 -6.26 -12.20 2.96
C ASN A 169 -6.80 -11.75 4.31
N PHE A 170 -6.26 -12.29 5.40
CA PHE A 170 -6.48 -11.83 6.76
C PHE A 170 -5.42 -10.80 7.13
N ALA A 171 -5.82 -9.58 7.43
CA ALA A 171 -4.92 -8.45 7.66
C ALA A 171 -4.20 -8.52 9.01
N ASN A 172 -4.84 -9.10 10.01
CA ASN A 172 -4.37 -9.06 11.40
C ASN A 172 -2.96 -9.64 11.65
N PRO A 173 -2.47 -10.70 10.96
CA PRO A 173 -1.10 -11.15 11.18
C PRO A 173 -0.05 -10.12 10.75
N ASP A 174 -0.31 -9.38 9.69
CA ASP A 174 0.58 -8.32 9.21
C ASP A 174 0.39 -7.02 10.03
N MET A 175 -0.84 -6.55 10.15
CA MET A 175 -1.15 -5.24 10.73
C MET A 175 -0.94 -5.18 12.25
N VAL A 176 -1.07 -6.30 12.94
CA VAL A 176 -0.91 -6.37 14.41
C VAL A 176 0.44 -6.98 14.78
N CYS A 177 0.73 -8.19 14.27
CA CYS A 177 1.88 -8.94 14.72
C CYS A 177 3.19 -8.40 14.15
N LEU A 178 3.25 -8.07 12.86
CA LEU A 178 4.49 -7.62 12.23
C LEU A 178 4.80 -6.15 12.50
N LEU A 179 3.77 -5.31 12.65
CA LEU A 179 3.98 -3.88 12.87
C LEU A 179 4.19 -3.52 14.35
N TYR A 180 3.52 -4.21 15.28
CA TYR A 180 3.50 -3.79 16.67
C TYR A 180 4.11 -4.77 17.69
N THR A 181 4.06 -6.08 17.43
CA THR A 181 4.30 -7.07 18.50
C THR A 181 5.26 -8.21 18.18
N SER A 182 5.59 -8.46 16.92
CA SER A 182 6.47 -9.59 16.58
C SER A 182 7.92 -9.14 16.54
N PRO A 183 8.78 -9.61 17.45
CA PRO A 183 10.21 -9.43 17.31
C PRO A 183 10.65 -10.13 16.02
N SER A 184 11.21 -9.36 15.10
CA SER A 184 11.82 -9.91 13.90
C SER A 184 13.04 -10.75 14.30
N PRO A 185 13.32 -11.87 13.61
CA PRO A 185 14.61 -12.55 13.77
C PRO A 185 15.82 -11.66 13.45
N ARG A 186 15.56 -10.47 12.87
CA ARG A 186 16.56 -9.43 12.61
C ARG A 186 16.73 -8.45 13.78
N ASP A 187 15.80 -8.43 14.71
CA ASP A 187 15.91 -7.67 15.96
C ASP A 187 16.88 -8.40 16.88
N VAL A 188 18.14 -8.45 16.45
CA VAL A 188 19.21 -8.99 17.25
C VAL A 188 19.41 -8.02 18.40
N HIS A 189 19.18 -8.49 19.63
CA HIS A 189 19.58 -7.76 20.81
C HIS A 189 21.09 -7.56 20.76
N LEU A 190 21.54 -6.36 20.40
CA LEU A 190 22.90 -5.90 20.55
C LEU A 190 23.13 -5.46 22.00
#